data_a848713832c8269d61f6e0494397d8be
#
_entry.id   a848713832c8269d61f6e0494397d8be
#
_cell.length_a   1.000
_cell.length_b   1.000
_cell.length_c   1.000
_cell.angle_alpha   90.00
_cell.angle_beta   90.00
_cell.angle_gamma   90.00
#
_symmetry.space_group_name_H-M   'P 1'
#
loop_
_entity.id
_entity.type
_entity.pdbx_description
1 polymer ?
#
loop_
_entity_poly.entity_id
_entity_poly.type
_entity_poly.pdbx_seq_one_letter_code
_entity_poly.pdbx_strand_id
1 'polypeptide(L)' 'MSSASDYASLFHRLNNQLGVLLANAELLEARCTDEATRARAAQIVASAVEAIDTARALRLHLDDANQDAATRH' A
#
# COMPACT_ATOMS: atom_id res chain seq x y z
N MET A 1 -25.45 -0.83 0.50
CA MET A 1 -24.80 -0.82 0.45
C MET A 1 -23.51 -0.74 0.70
N SER A 2 -22.83 0.19 0.88
CA SER A 2 -21.54 0.22 1.21
C SER A 2 -21.30 -0.60 2.37
N SER A 3 -20.30 -1.31 2.43
CA SER A 3 -20.08 -2.17 3.51
C SER A 3 -18.63 -2.53 3.61
N ALA A 4 -18.32 -3.37 4.55
CA ALA A 4 -16.97 -3.84 4.75
C ALA A 4 -16.42 -4.50 3.48
N SER A 5 -17.26 -5.16 2.71
CA SER A 5 -16.74 -5.84 1.53
C SER A 5 -16.39 -4.85 0.43
N ASP A 6 -17.03 -3.67 0.39
CA ASP A 6 -16.68 -2.67 -0.59
C ASP A 6 -15.29 -2.09 -0.34
N TYR A 7 -15.01 -1.69 0.89
CA TYR A 7 -13.69 -1.13 1.13
C TYR A 7 -12.62 -2.21 1.17
N ALA A 8 -12.98 -3.44 1.52
CA ALA A 8 -12.00 -4.52 1.46
C ALA A 8 -11.55 -4.75 0.02
N SER A 9 -12.49 -4.68 -0.91
CA SER A 9 -12.16 -4.80 -2.33
C SER A 9 -11.28 -3.67 -2.79
N LEU A 10 -11.58 -2.46 -2.36
CA LEU A 10 -10.76 -1.30 -2.71
C LEU A 10 -9.36 -1.40 -2.14
N PHE A 11 -9.22 -1.85 -0.89
CA PHE A 11 -7.91 -2.02 -0.30
C PHE A 11 -7.12 -3.11 -1.02
N HIS A 12 -7.78 -4.17 -1.44
CA HIS A 12 -7.10 -5.22 -2.19
C HIS A 12 -6.56 -4.67 -3.50
N ARG A 13 -7.35 -3.87 -4.18
CA ARG A 13 -6.94 -3.24 -5.42
C ARG A 13 -5.80 -2.26 -5.19
N LEU A 14 -5.90 -1.46 -4.13
CA LEU A 14 -4.85 -0.51 -3.80
C LEU A 14 -3.54 -1.24 -3.51
N ASN A 15 -3.60 -2.31 -2.72
CA ASN A 15 -2.40 -3.06 -2.40
C ASN A 15 -1.77 -3.67 -3.64
N ASN A 16 -2.60 -4.15 -4.56
CA ASN A 16 -2.08 -4.68 -5.82
C ASN A 16 -1.38 -3.59 -6.63
N GLN A 17 -1.98 -2.42 -6.68
CA GLN A 17 -1.38 -1.30 -7.42
C GLN A 17 -0.08 -0.84 -6.78
N LEU A 18 -0.05 -0.79 -5.45
CA LEU A 18 1.18 -0.42 -4.75
C LEU A 18 2.26 -1.47 -4.97
N GLY A 19 1.87 -2.74 -5.00
CA GLY A 19 2.82 -3.81 -5.27
C GLY A 19 3.44 -3.70 -6.65
N VAL A 20 2.64 -3.33 -7.66
CA VAL A 20 3.16 -3.12 -9.01
C VAL A 20 4.13 -1.95 -9.03
N LEU A 21 3.79 -0.86 -8.33
CA LEU A 21 4.69 0.28 -8.25
C LEU A 21 6.01 -0.10 -7.60
N LEU A 22 5.94 -0.86 -6.51
CA LEU A 22 7.14 -1.31 -5.83
C LEU A 22 8.01 -2.17 -6.73
N ALA A 23 7.39 -3.13 -7.43
CA ALA A 23 8.14 -4.02 -8.32
C ALA A 23 8.82 -3.24 -9.42
N ASN A 24 8.12 -2.26 -10.00
CA ASN A 24 8.70 -1.45 -11.05
C ASN A 24 9.83 -0.57 -10.54
N ALA A 25 9.69 -0.02 -9.34
CA ALA A 25 10.74 0.80 -8.74
C ALA A 25 11.97 -0.04 -8.44
N GLU A 26 11.77 -1.26 -7.92
CA GLU A 26 12.89 -2.15 -7.65
C GLU A 26 13.62 -2.54 -8.92
N LEU A 27 12.86 -2.80 -9.98
CA LEU A 27 13.46 -3.15 -11.25
C LEU A 27 14.26 -1.98 -11.81
N LEU A 28 13.72 -0.78 -11.70
CA LEU A 28 14.43 0.41 -12.13
C LEU A 28 15.73 0.59 -11.35
N GLU A 29 15.64 0.44 -10.03
CA GLU A 29 16.83 0.56 -9.18
C GLU A 29 17.91 -0.45 -9.60
N ALA A 30 17.49 -1.69 -9.87
CA ALA A 30 18.43 -2.75 -10.24
C ALA A 30 19.11 -2.49 -11.57
N ARG A 31 18.44 -1.74 -12.47
CA ARG A 31 18.96 -1.50 -13.80
C ARG A 31 19.68 -0.17 -13.95
N CYS A 32 19.63 0.69 -12.93
CA CYS A 32 20.27 1.97 -13.02
C CYS A 32 21.78 1.82 -12.92
N THR A 33 22.48 2.51 -13.82
CA THR A 33 23.94 2.54 -13.75
C THR A 33 24.43 3.87 -13.22
N ASP A 34 23.58 4.88 -13.22
CA ASP A 34 23.90 6.21 -12.73
C ASP A 34 23.51 6.31 -11.25
N GLU A 35 24.45 6.79 -10.44
CA GLU A 35 24.24 6.82 -9.00
C GLU A 35 23.09 7.73 -8.60
N ALA A 36 22.95 8.88 -9.23
CA ALA A 36 21.88 9.81 -8.89
C ALA A 36 20.50 9.21 -9.21
N THR A 37 20.40 8.53 -10.35
CA THR A 37 19.15 7.91 -10.73
C THR A 37 18.83 6.72 -9.83
N ARG A 38 19.88 5.97 -9.45
CA ARG A 38 19.67 4.85 -8.53
C ARG A 38 19.17 5.34 -7.17
N ALA A 39 19.73 6.43 -6.68
CA ALA A 39 19.30 6.99 -5.41
C ALA A 39 17.84 7.42 -5.46
N ARG A 40 17.42 7.98 -6.59
CA ARG A 40 16.04 8.38 -6.76
C ARG A 40 15.12 7.18 -6.81
N ALA A 41 15.54 6.13 -7.51
CA ALA A 41 14.75 4.89 -7.57
C ALA A 41 14.63 4.27 -6.18
N ALA A 42 15.69 4.31 -5.38
CA ALA A 42 15.64 3.80 -4.02
C ALA A 42 14.64 4.57 -3.18
N GLN A 43 14.51 5.88 -3.40
CA GLN A 43 13.51 6.67 -2.70
C GLN A 43 12.10 6.27 -3.09
N ILE A 44 11.89 5.94 -4.36
CA ILE A 44 10.57 5.47 -4.80
C ILE A 44 10.24 4.15 -4.13
N VAL A 45 11.21 3.24 -4.06
CA VAL A 45 11.02 1.97 -3.37
C VAL A 45 10.60 2.21 -1.92
N ALA A 46 11.33 3.08 -1.23
CA ALA A 46 11.02 3.37 0.17
C ALA A 46 9.62 3.96 0.33
N SER A 47 9.26 4.87 -0.57
CA SER A 47 7.93 5.49 -0.53
C SER A 47 6.83 4.47 -0.79
N ALA A 48 7.05 3.55 -1.71
CA ALA A 48 6.07 2.52 -2.01
C ALA A 48 5.87 1.59 -0.81
N VAL A 49 6.97 1.21 -0.15
CA VAL A 49 6.88 0.37 1.04
C VAL A 49 6.10 1.08 2.14
N GLU A 50 6.39 2.37 2.35
CA GLU A 50 5.67 3.15 3.35
C GLU A 50 4.18 3.25 3.01
N ALA A 51 3.86 3.42 1.74
CA ALA A 51 2.46 3.51 1.32
C ALA A 51 1.73 2.20 1.57
N ILE A 52 2.40 1.08 1.33
CA ILE A 52 1.80 -0.22 1.60
C ILE A 52 1.53 -0.38 3.09
N ASP A 53 2.49 0.01 3.92
CA ASP A 53 2.32 -0.08 5.36
C ASP A 53 1.19 0.83 5.85
N THR A 54 1.10 2.03 5.30
CA THR A 54 0.05 2.96 5.67
C THR A 54 -1.32 2.43 5.27
N ALA A 55 -1.42 1.86 4.07
CA ALA A 55 -2.69 1.30 3.61
C ALA A 55 -3.11 0.14 4.51
N ARG A 56 -2.14 -0.68 4.93
CA ARG A 56 -2.44 -1.79 5.81
C ARG A 56 -2.90 -1.30 7.19
N ALA A 57 -2.24 -0.29 7.72
CA ALA A 57 -2.60 0.28 9.01
C ALA A 57 -4.01 0.89 8.94
N LEU A 58 -4.30 1.57 7.86
CA LEU A 58 -5.62 2.17 7.69
C LEU A 58 -6.70 1.09 7.64
N ARG A 59 -6.45 0.01 6.92
CA ARG A 59 -7.41 -1.06 6.83
C ARG A 59 -7.67 -1.70 8.18
N LEU A 60 -6.61 -1.95 8.95
CA LEU A 60 -6.76 -2.52 10.28
C LEU A 60 -7.55 -1.61 11.19
N HIS A 61 -7.32 -0.31 11.06
CA HIS A 61 -8.04 0.67 11.86
C HIS A 61 -9.53 0.67 11.52
N LEU A 62 -9.86 0.58 10.23
CA LEU A 62 -11.25 0.54 9.81
C LEU A 62 -11.92 -0.77 10.22
N ASP A 63 -11.20 -1.87 10.15
CA ASP A 63 -11.75 -3.16 10.58
C ASP A 63 -12.05 -3.14 12.07
N ASP A 64 -11.18 -2.54 12.89
CA ASP A 64 -11.43 -2.41 14.31
C ASP A 64 -12.66 -1.57 14.59
N ALA A 65 -12.80 -0.46 13.88
CA ALA A 65 -13.95 0.41 14.04
C ALA A 65 -15.24 -0.31 13.69
N ASN A 66 -15.21 -1.11 12.62
CA ASN A 66 -16.35 -1.88 12.21
C ASN A 66 -16.72 -2.94 13.24
N GLN A 67 -15.74 -3.60 13.80
CA GLN A 67 -16.00 -4.60 14.82
C GLN A 67 -16.58 -3.98 16.08
N ASP A 68 -16.05 -2.83 16.47
CA ASP A 68 -16.59 -2.11 17.61
C ASP A 68 -18.05 -1.77 17.40
N ALA A 69 -18.38 -1.26 16.23
CA ALA A 69 -19.76 -0.90 15.92
C ALA A 69 -20.66 -2.12 15.95
N ALA A 70 -20.16 -3.25 15.45
CA ALA A 70 -20.94 -4.47 15.41
C ALA A 70 -21.21 -5.05 16.78
N THR A 71 -20.30 -4.87 17.73
CA THR A 71 -20.46 -5.44 19.05
C THR A 71 -21.14 -4.52 20.03
N ARG A 72 -21.43 -3.28 19.61
CA ARG A 72 -22.03 -2.34 20.48
C ARG A 72 -23.46 -2.51 20.65
N HIS A 73 -24.11 -3.41 20.18
CA HIS A 73 -25.49 -3.50 20.40
C HIS A 73 -25.83 -4.25 21.59
#